data_e76b0f03a46823bd5a5e5c199e50c37d
#
_entry.id   e76b0f03a46823bd5a5e5c199e50c37d
#
_cell.length_a   1.000
_cell.length_b   1.000
_cell.length_c   1.000
_cell.angle_alpha   90.00
_cell.angle_beta   90.00
_cell.angle_gamma   90.00
#
_symmetry.space_group_name_H-M   'P 1'
#
loop_
_entity.id
_entity.type
_entity.pdbx_description
1 polymer ?
#
loop_
_entity_poly.entity_id
_entity_poly.type
_entity_poly.pdbx_seq_one_letter_code
_entity_poly.pdbx_strand_id
1 'polypeptide(L)'
;LAEAEQLLHLLRGRAPSFVSGEDICRQLNVSRQAVWKQVRSLRGQGYGVEGRPRQGYRLLSVPDRLYPAEIHAGLGTVTLGSRIVYLERTGSTSDVARDLARQGAPEGTLVVAEEQSAGRGRRGRTWSCPFGRGLLFSLILRPPVPPACAPQATMLAAVAVARALEKAAGCSPGIKWPNDLLLEGKKVCGILTELDAETERVNHLVMGVGLNVNQVAEDLEPGKATSLRLHGGKATGRV
;
A
#
# COMPACT_ATOMS: atom_id res chain seq x y z
N LEU A 1 -16.59 -4.90 -7.15
CA LEU A 1 -15.12 -4.74 -7.22
C LEU A 1 -14.48 -5.92 -7.93
N ALA A 2 -14.74 -7.18 -7.51
CA ALA A 2 -14.13 -8.37 -8.10
C ALA A 2 -14.28 -8.49 -9.63
N GLU A 3 -15.42 -8.11 -10.19
CA GLU A 3 -15.66 -8.19 -11.64
C GLU A 3 -14.83 -7.16 -12.44
N ALA A 4 -14.67 -5.93 -11.93
CA ALA A 4 -13.85 -4.91 -12.58
C ALA A 4 -12.36 -5.24 -12.48
N GLU A 5 -11.93 -5.93 -11.41
CA GLU A 5 -10.57 -6.41 -11.25
C GLU A 5 -10.20 -7.51 -12.25
N GLN A 6 -11.16 -8.41 -12.57
CA GLN A 6 -10.95 -9.43 -13.60
C GLN A 6 -10.75 -8.79 -14.98
N LEU A 7 -11.57 -7.78 -15.32
CA LEU A 7 -11.39 -7.03 -16.55
C LEU A 7 -10.05 -6.30 -16.58
N LEU A 8 -9.65 -5.65 -15.47
CA LEU A 8 -8.37 -4.96 -15.36
C LEU A 8 -7.20 -5.93 -15.57
N HIS A 9 -7.24 -7.11 -14.94
CA HIS A 9 -6.23 -8.15 -15.12
C HIS A 9 -6.11 -8.58 -16.59
N LEU A 10 -7.25 -8.83 -17.25
CA LEU A 10 -7.28 -9.19 -18.67
C LEU A 10 -6.68 -8.10 -19.56
N LEU A 11 -7.07 -6.83 -19.35
CA LEU A 11 -6.55 -5.71 -20.13
C LEU A 11 -5.04 -5.49 -19.88
N ARG A 12 -4.59 -5.66 -18.64
CA ARG A 12 -3.16 -5.55 -18.28
C ARG A 12 -2.31 -6.63 -18.96
N GLY A 13 -2.77 -7.87 -18.98
CA GLY A 13 -2.08 -8.99 -19.62
C GLY A 13 -1.98 -8.87 -21.14
N ARG A 14 -2.77 -7.98 -21.76
CA ARG A 14 -2.78 -7.72 -23.20
C ARG A 14 -2.24 -6.35 -23.59
N ALA A 15 -1.88 -5.52 -22.63
CA ALA A 15 -1.34 -4.18 -22.91
C ALA A 15 -0.05 -4.27 -23.74
N PRO A 16 0.16 -3.39 -24.74
CA PRO A 16 -0.67 -2.23 -25.11
C PRO A 16 -1.80 -2.52 -26.14
N SER A 17 -2.07 -3.80 -26.45
CA SER A 17 -3.01 -4.21 -27.50
C SER A 17 -4.48 -4.06 -27.09
N PHE A 18 -5.37 -3.91 -28.08
CA PHE A 18 -6.81 -3.96 -27.84
C PHE A 18 -7.29 -5.38 -27.60
N VAL A 19 -8.26 -5.53 -26.71
CA VAL A 19 -9.02 -6.77 -26.48
C VAL A 19 -10.43 -6.54 -26.98
N SER A 20 -10.92 -7.39 -27.89
CA SER A 20 -12.25 -7.23 -28.45
C SER A 20 -13.33 -7.37 -27.37
N GLY A 21 -14.43 -6.65 -27.52
CA GLY A 21 -15.56 -6.77 -26.59
C GLY A 21 -16.14 -8.18 -26.53
N GLU A 22 -16.07 -8.92 -27.61
CA GLU A 22 -16.50 -10.31 -27.71
C GLU A 22 -15.58 -11.25 -26.92
N ASP A 23 -14.27 -11.08 -27.06
CA ASP A 23 -13.29 -11.86 -26.30
C ASP A 23 -13.41 -11.59 -24.79
N ILE A 24 -13.63 -10.33 -24.40
CA ILE A 24 -13.87 -9.98 -22.98
C ILE A 24 -15.13 -10.69 -22.48
N CYS A 25 -16.24 -10.60 -23.22
CA CYS A 25 -17.48 -11.27 -22.85
C CYS A 25 -17.31 -12.79 -22.69
N ARG A 26 -16.58 -13.42 -23.61
CA ARG A 26 -16.33 -14.87 -23.61
C ARG A 26 -15.41 -15.27 -22.44
N GLN A 27 -14.30 -14.56 -22.22
CA GLN A 27 -13.31 -14.92 -21.19
C GLN A 27 -13.82 -14.65 -19.77
N LEU A 28 -14.59 -13.60 -19.58
CA LEU A 28 -15.14 -13.24 -18.26
C LEU A 28 -16.56 -13.80 -18.04
N ASN A 29 -17.15 -14.43 -19.03
CA ASN A 29 -18.53 -14.95 -19.01
C ASN A 29 -19.56 -13.88 -18.61
N VAL A 30 -19.46 -12.70 -19.23
CA VAL A 30 -20.31 -11.52 -18.92
C VAL A 30 -20.94 -10.94 -20.19
N SER A 31 -22.04 -10.19 -20.04
CA SER A 31 -22.68 -9.49 -21.14
C SER A 31 -21.87 -8.25 -21.58
N ARG A 32 -22.11 -7.77 -22.83
CA ARG A 32 -21.53 -6.52 -23.32
C ARG A 32 -21.88 -5.31 -22.44
N GLN A 33 -23.10 -5.31 -21.88
CA GLN A 33 -23.52 -4.25 -20.96
C GLN A 33 -22.73 -4.29 -19.65
N ALA A 34 -22.41 -5.48 -19.12
CA ALA A 34 -21.58 -5.66 -17.93
C ALA A 34 -20.14 -5.16 -18.20
N VAL A 35 -19.57 -5.51 -19.36
CA VAL A 35 -18.23 -4.99 -19.77
C VAL A 35 -18.24 -3.46 -19.78
N TRP A 36 -19.26 -2.84 -20.38
CA TRP A 36 -19.37 -1.38 -20.42
C TRP A 36 -19.43 -0.76 -19.00
N LYS A 37 -20.22 -1.35 -18.09
CA LYS A 37 -20.30 -0.93 -16.68
C LYS A 37 -18.94 -1.05 -15.97
N GLN A 38 -18.23 -2.17 -16.19
CA GLN A 38 -16.90 -2.40 -15.61
C GLN A 38 -15.88 -1.38 -16.14
N VAL A 39 -15.85 -1.11 -17.43
CA VAL A 39 -14.99 -0.05 -18.05
C VAL A 39 -15.30 1.31 -17.43
N ARG A 40 -16.59 1.64 -17.29
CA ARG A 40 -17.00 2.90 -16.63
C ARG A 40 -16.53 2.98 -15.19
N SER A 41 -16.62 1.88 -14.44
CA SER A 41 -16.12 1.78 -13.07
C SER A 41 -14.60 1.99 -12.99
N LEU A 42 -13.83 1.33 -13.86
CA LEU A 42 -12.37 1.51 -13.93
C LEU A 42 -11.99 2.96 -14.25
N ARG A 43 -12.66 3.58 -15.23
CA ARG A 43 -12.45 5.01 -15.55
C ARG A 43 -12.76 5.91 -14.35
N GLY A 44 -13.86 5.62 -13.62
CA GLY A 44 -14.22 6.35 -12.40
C GLY A 44 -13.17 6.20 -11.28
N GLN A 45 -12.42 5.12 -11.27
CA GLN A 45 -11.29 4.88 -10.35
C GLN A 45 -9.97 5.53 -10.85
N GLY A 46 -9.96 6.17 -12.02
CA GLY A 46 -8.78 6.84 -12.57
C GLY A 46 -7.95 6.00 -13.53
N TYR A 47 -8.37 4.79 -13.89
CA TYR A 47 -7.70 4.02 -14.94
C TYR A 47 -7.93 4.63 -16.31
N GLY A 48 -6.86 4.80 -17.08
CA GLY A 48 -6.94 5.16 -18.48
C GLY A 48 -7.32 3.96 -19.33
N VAL A 49 -8.61 3.79 -19.64
CA VAL A 49 -9.09 2.72 -20.53
C VAL A 49 -9.61 3.35 -21.82
N GLU A 50 -8.94 3.04 -22.94
CA GLU A 50 -9.41 3.42 -24.27
C GLU A 50 -10.39 2.40 -24.82
N GLY A 51 -11.48 2.86 -25.43
CA GLY A 51 -12.41 2.03 -26.18
C GLY A 51 -12.50 2.49 -27.61
N ARG A 52 -12.39 1.58 -28.59
CA ARG A 52 -12.56 1.87 -30.02
C ARG A 52 -13.63 0.97 -30.64
N PRO A 53 -14.51 1.52 -31.48
CA PRO A 53 -15.47 0.69 -32.23
C PRO A 53 -14.77 -0.43 -33.02
N ARG A 54 -15.32 -1.63 -32.95
CA ARG A 54 -14.83 -2.84 -33.61
C ARG A 54 -13.47 -3.36 -33.13
N GLN A 55 -12.69 -2.62 -32.36
CA GLN A 55 -11.41 -3.06 -31.80
C GLN A 55 -11.53 -3.52 -30.34
N GLY A 56 -12.45 -2.90 -29.54
CA GLY A 56 -12.64 -3.23 -28.14
C GLY A 56 -11.98 -2.24 -27.19
N TYR A 57 -11.32 -2.74 -26.14
CA TYR A 57 -10.76 -1.92 -25.06
C TYR A 57 -9.29 -2.21 -24.84
N ARG A 58 -8.52 -1.21 -24.42
CA ARG A 58 -7.13 -1.37 -23.94
C ARG A 58 -6.84 -0.50 -22.73
N LEU A 59 -5.92 -0.95 -21.89
CA LEU A 59 -5.39 -0.18 -20.78
C LEU A 59 -4.28 0.75 -21.28
N LEU A 60 -4.40 2.06 -20.97
CA LEU A 60 -3.42 3.09 -21.32
C LEU A 60 -2.57 3.50 -20.13
N SER A 61 -3.20 3.64 -18.96
CA SER A 61 -2.53 4.09 -17.75
C SER A 61 -3.22 3.55 -16.50
N VAL A 62 -2.45 3.45 -15.43
CA VAL A 62 -2.93 3.10 -14.09
C VAL A 62 -2.81 4.31 -13.17
N PRO A 63 -3.75 4.54 -12.24
CA PRO A 63 -3.66 5.62 -11.27
C PRO A 63 -2.59 5.31 -10.20
N ASP A 64 -1.93 6.33 -9.66
CA ASP A 64 -1.12 6.18 -8.44
C ASP A 64 -2.03 6.11 -7.20
N ARG A 65 -2.65 4.95 -7.01
CA ARG A 65 -3.58 4.64 -5.91
C ARG A 65 -3.25 3.28 -5.31
N LEU A 66 -3.37 3.16 -4.00
CA LEU A 66 -3.07 1.95 -3.25
C LEU A 66 -4.16 0.86 -3.41
N TYR A 67 -4.75 0.75 -4.60
CA TYR A 67 -5.76 -0.27 -4.86
C TYR A 67 -5.20 -1.68 -4.72
N PRO A 68 -5.98 -2.63 -4.16
CA PRO A 68 -5.53 -4.02 -4.02
C PRO A 68 -5.02 -4.62 -5.33
N ALA A 69 -5.70 -4.34 -6.45
CA ALA A 69 -5.30 -4.84 -7.76
C ALA A 69 -3.91 -4.33 -8.21
N GLU A 70 -3.55 -3.10 -7.83
CA GLU A 70 -2.24 -2.53 -8.15
C GLU A 70 -1.15 -3.14 -7.26
N ILE A 71 -1.42 -3.24 -5.96
CA ILE A 71 -0.49 -3.84 -5.00
C ILE A 71 -0.24 -5.31 -5.36
N HIS A 72 -1.30 -6.11 -5.61
CA HIS A 72 -1.17 -7.51 -5.98
C HIS A 72 -0.40 -7.72 -7.29
N ALA A 73 -0.51 -6.79 -8.26
CA ALA A 73 0.20 -6.90 -9.54
C ALA A 73 1.73 -6.84 -9.39
N GLY A 74 2.23 -6.15 -8.36
CA GLY A 74 3.67 -6.05 -8.04
C GLY A 74 4.15 -6.99 -6.94
N LEU A 75 3.22 -7.69 -6.24
CA LEU A 75 3.52 -8.45 -5.04
C LEU A 75 3.79 -9.92 -5.37
N GLY A 76 5.01 -10.39 -5.10
CA GLY A 76 5.40 -11.80 -5.29
C GLY A 76 5.34 -12.66 -4.02
N THR A 77 4.68 -12.18 -2.95
CA THR A 77 4.60 -12.88 -1.66
C THR A 77 3.36 -13.76 -1.56
N VAL A 78 3.45 -14.86 -0.82
CA VAL A 78 2.34 -15.80 -0.60
C VAL A 78 1.51 -15.39 0.63
N THR A 79 2.17 -14.98 1.70
CA THR A 79 1.52 -14.66 2.99
C THR A 79 1.27 -13.16 3.15
N LEU A 80 2.33 -12.35 3.03
CA LEU A 80 2.22 -10.90 3.23
C LEU A 80 1.45 -10.26 2.09
N GLY A 81 0.36 -9.57 2.42
CA GLY A 81 -0.52 -8.95 1.44
C GLY A 81 -1.48 -9.93 0.73
N SER A 82 -1.60 -11.19 1.20
CA SER A 82 -2.60 -12.14 0.68
C SER A 82 -4.04 -11.64 0.81
N ARG A 83 -4.30 -10.85 1.85
CA ARG A 83 -5.54 -10.10 2.04
C ARG A 83 -5.21 -8.61 2.18
N ILE A 84 -5.80 -7.77 1.32
CA ILE A 84 -5.61 -6.32 1.36
C ILE A 84 -6.94 -5.64 1.67
N VAL A 85 -6.94 -4.75 2.65
CA VAL A 85 -8.04 -3.87 3.01
C VAL A 85 -7.66 -2.45 2.64
N TYR A 86 -8.30 -1.91 1.62
CA TYR A 86 -8.07 -0.55 1.12
C TYR A 86 -9.09 0.41 1.70
N LEU A 87 -8.61 1.55 2.15
CA LEU A 87 -9.42 2.65 2.67
C LEU A 87 -9.00 3.96 2.01
N GLU A 88 -9.95 4.74 1.51
CA GLU A 88 -9.63 6.10 1.05
C GLU A 88 -9.19 6.98 2.22
N ARG A 89 -9.94 6.93 3.32
CA ARG A 89 -9.67 7.67 4.56
C ARG A 89 -10.00 6.82 5.76
N THR A 90 -9.18 6.95 6.80
CA THR A 90 -9.42 6.30 8.10
C THR A 90 -8.83 7.14 9.23
N GLY A 91 -9.18 6.85 10.46
CA GLY A 91 -8.49 7.40 11.62
C GLY A 91 -7.04 6.95 11.64
N SER A 92 -6.84 5.62 11.66
CA SER A 92 -5.52 4.99 11.63
C SER A 92 -5.60 3.59 11.03
N THR A 93 -4.70 3.24 10.12
CA THR A 93 -4.58 1.87 9.57
C THR A 93 -4.25 0.86 10.67
N SER A 94 -3.52 1.28 11.72
CA SER A 94 -3.17 0.40 12.85
C SER A 94 -4.39 0.08 13.71
N ASP A 95 -5.34 0.99 13.89
CA ASP A 95 -6.58 0.70 14.61
C ASP A 95 -7.44 -0.31 13.85
N VAL A 96 -7.62 -0.09 12.56
CA VAL A 96 -8.35 -1.04 11.70
C VAL A 96 -7.67 -2.40 11.68
N ALA A 97 -6.34 -2.45 11.56
CA ALA A 97 -5.59 -3.70 11.57
C ALA A 97 -5.72 -4.44 12.91
N ARG A 98 -5.70 -3.71 14.03
CA ARG A 98 -5.88 -4.28 15.38
C ARG A 98 -7.27 -4.89 15.54
N ASP A 99 -8.31 -4.20 15.11
CA ASP A 99 -9.68 -4.70 15.19
C ASP A 99 -9.87 -5.94 14.30
N LEU A 100 -9.31 -5.94 13.09
CA LEU A 100 -9.29 -7.10 12.23
C LEU A 100 -8.51 -8.28 12.84
N ALA A 101 -7.36 -8.02 13.47
CA ALA A 101 -6.56 -9.05 14.12
C ALA A 101 -7.32 -9.74 15.28
N ARG A 102 -8.05 -8.95 16.09
CA ARG A 102 -8.95 -9.45 17.15
C ARG A 102 -10.11 -10.27 16.60
N GLN A 103 -10.60 -9.95 15.42
CA GLN A 103 -11.64 -10.70 14.71
C GLN A 103 -11.10 -11.95 13.98
N GLY A 104 -9.84 -12.29 14.16
CA GLY A 104 -9.22 -13.48 13.58
C GLY A 104 -8.71 -13.31 12.16
N ALA A 105 -8.49 -12.09 11.68
CA ALA A 105 -7.87 -11.89 10.37
C ALA A 105 -6.52 -12.63 10.28
N PRO A 106 -6.23 -13.29 9.13
CA PRO A 106 -5.03 -14.10 8.98
C PRO A 106 -3.75 -13.26 9.02
N GLU A 107 -2.63 -13.92 9.34
CA GLU A 107 -1.29 -13.35 9.18
C GLU A 107 -1.10 -12.82 7.76
N GLY A 108 -0.37 -11.72 7.62
CA GLY A 108 -0.11 -11.09 6.34
C GLY A 108 -1.25 -10.21 5.84
N THR A 109 -2.37 -10.08 6.58
CA THR A 109 -3.41 -9.09 6.21
C THR A 109 -2.81 -7.69 6.24
N LEU A 110 -2.95 -6.98 5.12
CA LEU A 110 -2.44 -5.63 4.90
C LEU A 110 -3.61 -4.64 4.89
N VAL A 111 -3.55 -3.62 5.74
CA VAL A 111 -4.49 -2.49 5.72
C VAL A 111 -3.75 -1.28 5.16
N VAL A 112 -4.26 -0.70 4.08
CA VAL A 112 -3.68 0.48 3.43
C VAL A 112 -4.67 1.63 3.39
N ALA A 113 -4.18 2.87 3.47
CA ALA A 113 -5.01 4.06 3.36
C ALA A 113 -4.33 5.16 2.54
N GLU A 114 -5.14 5.94 1.81
CA GLU A 114 -4.66 7.14 1.13
C GLU A 114 -4.42 8.30 2.10
N GLU A 115 -5.18 8.35 3.20
CA GLU A 115 -5.08 9.38 4.23
C GLU A 115 -5.47 8.83 5.61
N GLN A 116 -4.78 9.33 6.64
CA GLN A 116 -5.12 9.08 8.04
C GLN A 116 -5.40 10.40 8.75
N SER A 117 -6.56 10.52 9.42
CA SER A 117 -6.91 11.70 10.22
C SER A 117 -6.33 11.67 11.63
N ALA A 118 -5.96 10.50 12.15
CA ALA A 118 -5.42 10.29 13.49
C ALA A 118 -4.23 9.31 13.44
N GLY A 119 -3.34 9.47 12.44
CA GLY A 119 -2.14 8.67 12.32
C GLY A 119 -1.24 8.79 13.53
N ARG A 120 -0.68 7.67 14.01
CA ARG A 120 0.08 7.61 15.25
C ARG A 120 1.55 7.30 15.03
N GLY A 121 2.38 7.94 15.87
CA GLY A 121 3.77 7.60 16.06
C GLY A 121 4.03 7.16 17.50
N ARG A 122 5.27 6.81 17.83
CA ARG A 122 5.66 6.44 19.19
C ARG A 122 5.53 7.62 20.17
N ARG A 123 5.25 7.30 21.43
CA ARG A 123 5.18 8.28 22.55
C ARG A 123 4.15 9.38 22.31
N GLY A 124 2.98 9.01 21.75
CA GLY A 124 1.88 9.95 21.53
C GLY A 124 2.09 10.97 20.39
N ARG A 125 3.15 10.83 19.59
CA ARG A 125 3.34 11.67 18.40
C ARG A 125 2.30 11.33 17.32
N THR A 126 1.96 12.30 16.52
CA THR A 126 1.10 12.14 15.36
C THR A 126 1.92 11.84 14.10
N TRP A 127 1.30 11.12 13.16
CA TRP A 127 1.80 10.97 11.79
C TRP A 127 0.80 11.64 10.85
N SER A 128 1.21 12.69 10.17
CA SER A 128 0.40 13.41 9.19
C SER A 128 0.92 13.16 7.78
N CYS A 129 0.00 12.95 6.85
CA CYS A 129 0.31 12.80 5.44
C CYS A 129 -0.92 13.19 4.63
N PRO A 130 -0.82 14.16 3.72
CA PRO A 130 -1.93 14.53 2.84
C PRO A 130 -2.35 13.35 1.95
N PHE A 131 -3.62 13.37 1.55
CA PHE A 131 -4.23 12.37 0.70
C PHE A 131 -3.38 12.07 -0.54
N GLY A 132 -3.12 10.78 -0.78
CA GLY A 132 -2.43 10.32 -1.97
C GLY A 132 -0.94 10.66 -2.08
N ARG A 133 -0.30 11.18 -1.01
CA ARG A 133 1.12 11.60 -1.06
C ARG A 133 2.09 10.66 -0.36
N GLY A 134 1.63 9.81 0.54
CA GLY A 134 2.44 8.86 1.27
C GLY A 134 2.03 7.42 1.03
N LEU A 135 2.85 6.51 1.53
CA LEU A 135 2.49 5.10 1.65
C LEU A 135 2.21 4.82 3.12
N LEU A 136 0.92 4.61 3.43
CA LEU A 136 0.40 4.42 4.78
C LEU A 136 -0.22 3.04 4.87
N PHE A 137 0.39 2.15 5.65
CA PHE A 137 -0.13 0.81 5.82
C PHE A 137 0.14 0.21 7.20
N SER A 138 -0.63 -0.81 7.54
CA SER A 138 -0.41 -1.64 8.71
C SER A 138 -0.54 -3.12 8.34
N LEU A 139 0.40 -3.92 8.82
CA LEU A 139 0.50 -5.35 8.57
C LEU A 139 0.20 -6.13 9.84
N ILE A 140 -0.64 -7.16 9.75
CA ILE A 140 -0.91 -8.10 10.85
C ILE A 140 0.09 -9.25 10.76
N LEU A 141 0.84 -9.48 11.84
CA LEU A 141 1.80 -10.57 11.97
C LEU A 141 1.46 -11.43 13.19
N ARG A 142 1.71 -12.73 13.09
CA ARG A 142 1.50 -13.72 14.18
C ARG A 142 2.75 -14.60 14.37
N PRO A 143 3.91 -13.98 14.70
CA PRO A 143 5.15 -14.73 14.79
C PRO A 143 5.11 -15.68 16.00
N PRO A 144 5.56 -16.92 15.85
CA PRO A 144 5.64 -17.90 16.95
C PRO A 144 6.86 -17.62 17.84
N VAL A 145 6.92 -16.44 18.45
CA VAL A 145 8.05 -15.99 19.28
C VAL A 145 7.56 -15.49 20.64
N PRO A 146 8.39 -15.54 21.68
CA PRO A 146 8.08 -14.92 22.98
C PRO A 146 7.90 -13.40 22.86
N PRO A 147 7.06 -12.78 23.70
CA PRO A 147 6.83 -11.32 23.69
C PRO A 147 8.12 -10.47 23.79
N ALA A 148 9.13 -10.97 24.50
CA ALA A 148 10.44 -10.31 24.61
C ALA A 148 11.15 -10.12 23.25
N CYS A 149 10.83 -10.94 22.25
CA CYS A 149 11.39 -10.84 20.90
C CYS A 149 10.62 -9.87 19.98
N ALA A 150 9.44 -9.40 20.38
CA ALA A 150 8.60 -8.52 19.57
C ALA A 150 9.31 -7.23 19.07
N PRO A 151 10.21 -6.58 19.82
CA PRO A 151 10.95 -5.42 19.33
C PRO A 151 11.80 -5.70 18.09
N GLN A 152 12.27 -6.97 17.90
CA GLN A 152 13.04 -7.36 16.72
C GLN A 152 12.24 -7.20 15.43
N ALA A 153 10.91 -7.37 15.47
CA ALA A 153 10.05 -7.16 14.32
C ALA A 153 10.14 -5.73 13.77
N THR A 154 10.26 -4.72 14.64
CA THR A 154 10.44 -3.32 14.22
C THR A 154 11.78 -3.12 13.49
N MET A 155 12.84 -3.77 13.98
CA MET A 155 14.17 -3.67 13.35
C MET A 155 14.21 -4.39 12.01
N LEU A 156 13.61 -5.57 11.93
CA LEU A 156 13.47 -6.31 10.66
C LEU A 156 12.69 -5.48 9.63
N ALA A 157 11.60 -4.84 10.04
CA ALA A 157 10.84 -3.95 9.17
C ALA A 157 11.67 -2.75 8.71
N ALA A 158 12.46 -2.13 9.58
CA ALA A 158 13.32 -1.02 9.20
C ALA A 158 14.34 -1.44 8.13
N VAL A 159 14.98 -2.59 8.30
CA VAL A 159 15.90 -3.15 7.30
C VAL A 159 15.17 -3.49 5.99
N ALA A 160 13.99 -4.10 6.06
CA ALA A 160 13.21 -4.45 4.88
C ALA A 160 12.79 -3.21 4.08
N VAL A 161 12.30 -2.16 4.77
CA VAL A 161 11.92 -0.89 4.13
C VAL A 161 13.16 -0.19 3.56
N ALA A 162 14.29 -0.18 4.27
CA ALA A 162 15.53 0.42 3.74
C ALA A 162 15.95 -0.26 2.43
N ARG A 163 16.01 -1.58 2.39
CA ARG A 163 16.33 -2.34 1.16
C ARG A 163 15.31 -2.13 0.04
N ALA A 164 14.03 -2.01 0.38
CA ALA A 164 13.00 -1.70 -0.61
C ALA A 164 13.22 -0.31 -1.23
N LEU A 165 13.60 0.69 -0.44
CA LEU A 165 13.90 2.04 -0.92
C LEU A 165 15.19 2.08 -1.78
N GLU A 166 16.21 1.31 -1.41
CA GLU A 166 17.40 1.15 -2.25
C GLU A 166 17.04 0.60 -3.63
N LYS A 167 16.22 -0.44 -3.67
CA LYS A 167 15.82 -1.11 -4.91
C LYS A 167 14.85 -0.26 -5.75
N ALA A 168 13.84 0.35 -5.13
CA ALA A 168 12.74 1.02 -5.84
C ALA A 168 13.03 2.50 -6.15
N ALA A 169 13.76 3.19 -5.27
CA ALA A 169 14.02 4.63 -5.38
C ALA A 169 15.49 4.98 -5.58
N GLY A 170 16.39 4.00 -5.54
CA GLY A 170 17.84 4.23 -5.70
C GLY A 170 18.45 5.08 -4.59
N CYS A 171 17.84 5.14 -3.41
CA CYS A 171 18.33 5.91 -2.26
C CYS A 171 18.72 4.98 -1.11
N SER A 172 19.74 5.37 -0.32
CA SER A 172 20.24 4.58 0.80
C SER A 172 19.90 5.25 2.12
N PRO A 173 18.74 4.94 2.72
CA PRO A 173 18.33 5.53 3.98
C PRO A 173 19.15 4.96 5.15
N GLY A 174 19.57 5.83 6.06
CA GLY A 174 20.12 5.43 7.35
C GLY A 174 18.98 5.01 8.30
N ILE A 175 19.22 3.97 9.12
CA ILE A 175 18.29 3.54 10.15
C ILE A 175 18.62 4.28 11.45
N LYS A 176 17.71 5.17 11.88
CA LYS A 176 17.73 5.74 13.23
C LYS A 176 16.99 4.82 14.18
N TRP A 177 17.78 4.07 14.93
CA TRP A 177 17.24 3.09 15.89
C TRP A 177 16.20 3.70 16.83
N PRO A 178 15.11 2.96 17.15
CA PRO A 178 14.82 1.62 16.67
C PRO A 178 13.84 1.58 15.46
N ASN A 179 13.31 2.71 14.98
CA ASN A 179 12.07 2.69 14.21
C ASN A 179 11.94 3.77 13.11
N ASP A 180 12.93 4.59 12.90
CA ASP A 180 12.89 5.67 11.91
C ASP A 180 13.92 5.44 10.80
N LEU A 181 13.57 5.75 9.55
CA LEU A 181 14.53 5.83 8.45
C LEU A 181 14.76 7.29 8.07
N LEU A 182 16.01 7.61 7.80
CA LEU A 182 16.46 8.97 7.47
C LEU A 182 17.12 9.00 6.10
N LEU A 183 16.84 10.04 5.33
CA LEU A 183 17.62 10.46 4.17
C LEU A 183 18.28 11.80 4.49
N GLU A 184 19.61 11.87 4.38
CA GLU A 184 20.38 13.08 4.71
C GLU A 184 20.04 13.66 6.10
N GLY A 185 19.88 12.77 7.09
CA GLY A 185 19.55 13.15 8.46
C GLY A 185 18.10 13.52 8.72
N LYS A 186 17.22 13.60 7.70
CA LYS A 186 15.81 13.94 7.80
C LYS A 186 14.94 12.70 7.68
N LYS A 187 13.88 12.63 8.50
CA LYS A 187 12.99 11.47 8.57
C LYS A 187 12.16 11.31 7.29
N VAL A 188 12.29 10.13 6.65
CA VAL A 188 11.51 9.73 5.48
C VAL A 188 10.47 8.67 5.83
N CYS A 189 10.73 7.80 6.82
CA CYS A 189 9.84 6.74 7.23
C CYS A 189 9.79 6.60 8.75
N GLY A 190 8.61 6.25 9.27
CA GLY A 190 8.40 5.86 10.66
C GLY A 190 7.68 4.52 10.74
N ILE A 191 8.12 3.68 11.69
CA ILE A 191 7.53 2.36 11.94
C ILE A 191 7.02 2.33 13.37
N LEU A 192 5.80 1.83 13.56
CA LEU A 192 5.18 1.64 14.85
C LEU A 192 4.69 0.21 14.97
N THR A 193 5.25 -0.56 15.88
CA THR A 193 4.79 -1.91 16.19
C THR A 193 4.02 -1.92 17.49
N GLU A 194 2.78 -2.39 17.45
CA GLU A 194 1.91 -2.57 18.61
C GLU A 194 1.74 -4.08 18.85
N LEU A 195 1.94 -4.48 20.09
CA LEU A 195 1.94 -5.88 20.53
C LEU A 195 0.64 -6.20 21.28
N ASP A 196 0.04 -7.32 20.93
CA ASP A 196 -0.96 -8.02 21.74
C ASP A 196 -0.38 -9.40 22.10
N ALA A 197 -0.22 -9.67 23.38
CA ALA A 197 0.44 -10.88 23.86
C ALA A 197 -0.08 -11.30 25.24
N GLU A 198 0.00 -12.59 25.50
CA GLU A 198 -0.07 -13.19 26.82
C GLU A 198 1.35 -13.33 27.41
N THR A 199 1.48 -13.90 28.60
CA THR A 199 2.76 -13.97 29.31
C THR A 199 3.87 -14.64 28.48
N GLU A 200 3.55 -15.69 27.75
CA GLU A 200 4.53 -16.50 27.02
C GLU A 200 4.38 -16.48 25.50
N ARG A 201 3.32 -15.87 24.98
CA ARG A 201 2.96 -15.96 23.56
C ARG A 201 2.49 -14.63 22.99
N VAL A 202 2.95 -14.33 21.79
CA VAL A 202 2.42 -13.25 20.96
C VAL A 202 1.12 -13.74 20.32
N ASN A 203 0.02 -13.02 20.55
CA ASN A 203 -1.25 -13.23 19.85
C ASN A 203 -1.20 -12.62 18.46
N HIS A 204 -0.76 -11.37 18.38
CA HIS A 204 -0.47 -10.69 17.11
C HIS A 204 0.38 -9.43 17.32
N LEU A 205 1.05 -9.04 16.26
CA LEU A 205 1.68 -7.72 16.11
C LEU A 205 0.95 -6.95 15.03
N VAL A 206 0.69 -5.68 15.28
CA VAL A 206 0.28 -4.72 14.25
C VAL A 206 1.46 -3.81 13.95
N MET A 207 1.99 -3.93 12.75
CA MET A 207 3.14 -3.16 12.29
C MET A 207 2.66 -2.05 11.37
N GLY A 208 2.55 -0.83 11.89
CA GLY A 208 2.24 0.37 11.11
C GLY A 208 3.50 0.96 10.48
N VAL A 209 3.41 1.30 9.21
CA VAL A 209 4.47 1.96 8.45
C VAL A 209 3.91 3.21 7.80
N GLY A 210 4.56 4.34 8.04
CA GLY A 210 4.32 5.60 7.34
C GLY A 210 5.57 6.00 6.56
N LEU A 211 5.47 6.09 5.23
CA LEU A 211 6.55 6.51 4.35
C LEU A 211 6.16 7.78 3.62
N ASN A 212 7.02 8.78 3.70
CA ASN A 212 6.88 10.02 2.95
C ASN A 212 7.36 9.79 1.51
N VAL A 213 6.44 9.77 0.55
CA VAL A 213 6.74 9.51 -0.87
C VAL A 213 6.70 10.80 -1.68
N ASN A 214 5.52 11.38 -1.84
CA ASN A 214 5.28 12.52 -2.74
C ASN A 214 4.92 13.83 -2.01
N GLN A 215 5.14 13.90 -0.70
CA GLN A 215 4.97 15.15 0.06
C GLN A 215 5.92 16.23 -0.45
N VAL A 216 5.44 17.46 -0.45
CA VAL A 216 6.23 18.67 -0.72
C VAL A 216 6.70 19.30 0.61
N ALA A 217 7.54 20.32 0.55
CA ALA A 217 8.15 20.90 1.75
C ALA A 217 7.11 21.42 2.76
N GLU A 218 6.00 21.96 2.26
CA GLU A 218 4.90 22.53 3.06
C GLU A 218 4.10 21.45 3.82
N ASP A 219 4.18 20.20 3.40
CA ASP A 219 3.49 19.06 4.04
C ASP A 219 4.28 18.50 5.23
N LEU A 220 5.53 18.88 5.40
CA LEU A 220 6.50 18.23 6.28
C LEU A 220 7.03 19.19 7.36
N GLU A 221 7.47 18.63 8.49
CA GLU A 221 8.13 19.42 9.54
C GLU A 221 9.48 19.93 9.05
N PRO A 222 9.67 21.27 8.96
CA PRO A 222 10.89 21.86 8.42
C PRO A 222 12.15 21.37 9.12
N GLY A 223 13.17 21.02 8.35
CA GLY A 223 14.47 20.58 8.86
C GLY A 223 14.51 19.19 9.49
N LYS A 224 13.35 18.57 9.80
CA LYS A 224 13.29 17.27 10.49
C LYS A 224 12.80 16.12 9.62
N ALA A 225 11.96 16.41 8.62
CA ALA A 225 11.39 15.40 7.74
C ALA A 225 11.71 15.68 6.26
N THR A 226 11.66 14.65 5.46
CA THR A 226 11.81 14.68 3.99
C THR A 226 10.90 13.65 3.35
N SER A 227 10.82 13.64 2.01
CA SER A 227 10.13 12.65 1.20
C SER A 227 11.04 12.13 0.09
N LEU A 228 10.66 11.02 -0.54
CA LEU A 228 11.36 10.53 -1.73
C LEU A 228 11.34 11.54 -2.86
N ARG A 229 10.23 12.26 -3.05
CA ARG A 229 10.10 13.33 -4.03
C ARG A 229 11.09 14.47 -3.80
N LEU A 230 11.24 14.93 -2.56
CA LEU A 230 12.17 16.02 -2.24
C LEU A 230 13.63 15.59 -2.38
N HIS A 231 13.95 14.34 -2.04
CA HIS A 231 15.29 13.77 -2.19
C HIS A 231 15.63 13.50 -3.65
N GLY A 232 14.72 12.88 -4.41
CA GLY A 232 14.94 12.49 -5.82
C GLY A 232 14.53 13.54 -6.86
N GLY A 233 13.99 14.70 -6.45
CA GLY A 233 13.59 15.80 -7.34
C GLY A 233 12.34 15.54 -8.20
N LYS A 234 11.72 14.37 -8.12
CA LYS A 234 10.53 13.99 -8.93
C LYS A 234 9.53 13.15 -8.15
N ALA A 235 8.27 13.16 -8.61
CA ALA A 235 7.26 12.26 -8.07
C ALA A 235 7.62 10.79 -8.36
N THR A 236 7.29 9.92 -7.40
CA THR A 236 7.55 8.47 -7.45
C THR A 236 6.21 7.74 -7.33
N GLY A 237 6.01 6.67 -8.10
CA GLY A 237 4.88 5.78 -7.91
C GLY A 237 4.90 5.16 -6.52
N ARG A 238 3.72 4.98 -5.91
CA ARG A 238 3.59 4.40 -4.57
C ARG A 238 3.35 2.89 -4.59
N VAL A 239 3.08 2.37 -5.78
CA VAL A 239 2.84 0.94 -6.07
C VAL A 239 3.76 0.46 -7.17
#